data_f9a28cce6fb79bbad3955103c2d343aa
#
_entry.id   f9a28cce6fb79bbad3955103c2d343aa
#
_cell.length_a   1.000
_cell.length_b   1.000
_cell.length_c   1.000
_cell.angle_alpha   90.00
_cell.angle_beta   90.00
_cell.angle_gamma   90.00
#
_symmetry.space_group_name_H-M   'P 1'
#
loop_
_entity.id
_entity.type
_entity.pdbx_description
1 polymer ?
#
loop_
_entity_poly.entity_id
_entity_poly.type
_entity_poly.pdbx_seq_one_letter_code
_entity_poly.pdbx_strand_id
1 'polypeptide(L)'
;MNLKNLAMWGIIVFLTIGLYNMFKNPQSNVRGGNQIIFSDFLNSVEDGEVLKVEIQGNNIKGTYSNGNSFSTYAPNDPNLIEKLSEKGVSISAAPLDEKMPSLFGVLLSWFPMLLLIAVWIFFMRQMQGGKGGAMGFGKSKAKMMNELKGKVTFNDVAGVEEAKEEVEEMVEFLKDPKKFSRLGGKIPRGALLVGPPGTGKTLLARAIAGEAGVPFFTISGSDFVEMFVGVGASRVRDMFEQGKKNSPCIIFIDEIDAVGRSRGAGLGGGNDEREQTLNQLLVEMDGFDTNEGVIIIAATNRPDVLDPALLRPGRFDRQVVVSNPDIIGREKILKVHVKKIKMAPDVNLRTIARGTPGFSGADLANIVNEAALLAARKNKRIVTLLEFEEAKDKVMMGAERRSMVMTEDEKKLTAYHEGGHALVSFNMPSYDPIHKATIIPR
;
A
#
# COMPACT_ATOMS: atom_id res chain seq x y z
N MET A 1 21.85 2.63 8.00
CA MET A 1 21.53 1.68 9.10
C MET A 1 21.45 2.49 10.39
N ASN A 2 20.29 2.52 11.07
CA ASN A 2 20.11 3.35 12.27
C ASN A 2 21.01 2.83 13.40
N LEU A 3 21.66 3.74 14.14
CA LEU A 3 22.57 3.44 15.27
C LEU A 3 21.93 2.49 16.30
N LYS A 4 20.60 2.57 16.49
CA LYS A 4 19.82 1.66 17.33
C LYS A 4 19.82 0.22 16.84
N ASN A 5 19.76 0.00 15.52
CA ASN A 5 19.79 -1.35 14.94
C ASN A 5 21.21 -1.96 15.04
N LEU A 6 22.25 -1.15 14.90
CA LEU A 6 23.63 -1.60 15.06
C LEU A 6 23.93 -2.03 16.51
N ALA A 7 23.47 -1.25 17.48
CA ALA A 7 23.58 -1.59 18.90
C ALA A 7 22.83 -2.89 19.25
N MET A 8 21.64 -3.09 18.68
CA MET A 8 20.84 -4.31 18.87
C MET A 8 21.55 -5.55 18.31
N TRP A 9 22.10 -5.47 17.10
CA TRP A 9 22.90 -6.56 16.53
C TRP A 9 24.16 -6.85 17.35
N GLY A 10 24.83 -5.82 17.88
CA GLY A 10 25.97 -5.95 18.78
C GLY A 10 25.61 -6.73 20.06
N ILE A 11 24.45 -6.43 20.67
CA ILE A 11 23.97 -7.15 21.87
C ILE A 11 23.66 -8.61 21.53
N ILE A 12 23.01 -8.89 20.40
CA ILE A 12 22.69 -10.26 19.98
C ILE A 12 23.97 -11.09 19.77
N VAL A 13 24.97 -10.54 19.09
CA VAL A 13 26.26 -11.21 18.86
C VAL A 13 26.97 -11.46 20.20
N PHE A 14 27.00 -10.47 21.10
CA PHE A 14 27.62 -10.61 22.41
C PHE A 14 26.96 -11.70 23.27
N LEU A 15 25.61 -11.74 23.26
CA LEU A 15 24.84 -12.77 23.96
C LEU A 15 25.04 -14.16 23.36
N THR A 16 25.14 -14.27 22.03
CA THR A 16 25.40 -15.55 21.36
C THR A 16 26.78 -16.09 21.69
N ILE A 17 27.78 -15.22 21.73
CA ILE A 17 29.15 -15.59 22.13
C ILE A 17 29.18 -15.99 23.61
N GLY A 18 28.45 -15.27 24.48
CA GLY A 18 28.32 -15.59 25.91
C GLY A 18 27.68 -16.97 26.12
N LEU A 19 26.58 -17.27 25.43
CA LEU A 19 25.90 -18.56 25.42
C LEU A 19 26.84 -19.67 24.91
N TYR A 20 27.50 -19.46 23.79
CA TYR A 20 28.44 -20.42 23.22
C TYR A 20 29.59 -20.75 24.20
N ASN A 21 30.19 -19.75 24.87
CA ASN A 21 31.22 -19.96 25.89
C ASN A 21 30.69 -20.69 27.13
N MET A 22 29.44 -20.44 27.52
CA MET A 22 28.82 -21.12 28.67
C MET A 22 28.57 -22.61 28.38
N PHE A 23 28.21 -22.99 27.15
CA PHE A 23 28.05 -24.40 26.74
C PHE A 23 29.36 -25.11 26.42
N LYS A 24 30.44 -24.36 26.13
CA LYS A 24 31.73 -24.92 25.76
C LYS A 24 32.58 -25.36 26.96
N ASN A 25 32.23 -24.98 28.21
CA ASN A 25 32.93 -25.32 29.42
C ASN A 25 32.08 -26.11 30.42
N PRO A 26 31.86 -27.42 30.24
CA PRO A 26 31.36 -28.29 31.32
C PRO A 26 32.51 -29.10 31.94
N GLN A 27 33.75 -28.61 31.92
CA GLN A 27 34.81 -29.27 32.68
C GLN A 27 35.42 -28.29 33.67
N SER A 28 34.95 -28.40 34.91
CA SER A 28 35.69 -27.89 36.08
C SER A 28 37.07 -28.51 36.10
N ASN A 29 38.08 -27.71 35.76
CA ASN A 29 39.48 -28.05 36.08
C ASN A 29 39.63 -28.12 37.61
N VAL A 30 39.38 -29.28 38.17
CA VAL A 30 39.91 -29.61 39.51
C VAL A 30 41.42 -29.75 39.33
N ARG A 31 42.15 -28.73 39.70
CA ARG A 31 43.62 -28.86 39.96
C ARG A 31 43.76 -29.86 41.07
N GLY A 32 44.33 -31.04 40.79
CA GLY A 32 44.75 -31.91 41.86
C GLY A 32 44.81 -33.38 41.47
N GLY A 33 45.96 -33.87 41.24
CA GLY A 33 46.32 -35.26 41.27
C GLY A 33 46.06 -36.06 40.00
N ASN A 34 47.03 -36.85 39.57
CA ASN A 34 46.82 -37.85 38.52
C ASN A 34 45.73 -38.84 38.95
N GLN A 35 44.70 -39.03 38.12
CA GLN A 35 43.75 -40.08 38.35
C GLN A 35 44.38 -41.43 38.11
N ILE A 36 44.45 -42.28 39.13
CA ILE A 36 45.02 -43.60 39.06
C ILE A 36 43.94 -44.68 39.17
N ILE A 37 44.24 -45.88 38.64
CA ILE A 37 43.35 -47.01 38.73
C ILE A 37 43.41 -47.55 40.18
N PHE A 38 42.27 -48.06 40.67
CA PHE A 38 42.15 -48.53 42.05
C PHE A 38 43.16 -49.63 42.42
N SER A 39 43.52 -50.50 41.47
CA SER A 39 44.53 -51.53 41.67
C SER A 39 45.91 -50.93 41.87
N ASP A 40 46.26 -49.88 41.12
CA ASP A 40 47.55 -49.20 41.26
C ASP A 40 47.66 -48.47 42.62
N PHE A 41 46.51 -47.91 43.07
CA PHE A 41 46.40 -47.35 44.41
C PHE A 41 46.67 -48.41 45.50
N LEU A 42 46.08 -49.60 45.39
CA LEU A 42 46.33 -50.70 46.35
C LEU A 42 47.77 -51.13 46.37
N ASN A 43 48.41 -51.27 45.19
CA ASN A 43 49.86 -51.59 45.10
C ASN A 43 50.70 -50.51 45.77
N SER A 44 50.43 -49.24 45.51
CA SER A 44 51.16 -48.14 46.16
C SER A 44 50.92 -48.05 47.67
N VAL A 45 49.79 -48.54 48.19
CA VAL A 45 49.54 -48.68 49.63
C VAL A 45 50.36 -49.82 50.17
N GLU A 46 50.44 -50.97 49.47
CA GLU A 46 51.22 -52.14 49.86
C GLU A 46 52.75 -51.79 49.92
N ASP A 47 53.22 -51.00 48.98
CA ASP A 47 54.62 -50.56 48.86
C ASP A 47 54.96 -49.42 49.85
N GLY A 48 53.99 -48.91 50.62
CA GLY A 48 54.18 -47.88 51.64
C GLY A 48 54.43 -46.47 51.09
N GLU A 49 54.04 -46.22 49.81
CA GLU A 49 54.23 -44.93 49.14
C GLU A 49 53.12 -43.91 49.44
N VAL A 50 51.99 -44.30 50.01
CA VAL A 50 50.90 -43.43 50.32
C VAL A 50 50.99 -42.90 51.76
N LEU A 51 50.99 -41.56 51.92
CA LEU A 51 51.14 -40.90 53.19
C LEU A 51 49.78 -40.62 53.85
N LYS A 52 48.81 -40.10 53.04
CA LYS A 52 47.51 -39.68 53.53
C LYS A 52 46.41 -39.93 52.48
N VAL A 53 45.24 -40.33 52.93
CA VAL A 53 44.06 -40.46 52.10
C VAL A 53 42.85 -39.73 52.72
N GLU A 54 42.04 -39.12 51.88
CA GLU A 54 40.77 -38.53 52.22
C GLU A 54 39.67 -39.29 51.45
N ILE A 55 38.77 -39.88 52.19
CA ILE A 55 37.67 -40.70 51.65
C ILE A 55 36.37 -39.90 51.68
N GLN A 56 35.80 -39.69 50.49
CA GLN A 56 34.51 -39.00 50.33
C GLN A 56 33.57 -39.90 49.54
N GLY A 57 32.79 -40.71 50.22
CA GLY A 57 32.00 -41.78 49.58
C GLY A 57 32.93 -42.80 48.92
N ASN A 58 32.78 -42.99 47.59
CA ASN A 58 33.61 -43.88 46.80
C ASN A 58 34.83 -43.16 46.16
N ASN A 59 34.96 -41.86 46.31
CA ASN A 59 36.10 -41.11 45.85
C ASN A 59 37.19 -41.06 46.90
N ILE A 60 38.38 -41.46 46.53
CA ILE A 60 39.58 -41.40 47.38
C ILE A 60 40.51 -40.41 46.75
N LYS A 61 40.92 -39.41 47.51
CA LYS A 61 42.03 -38.51 47.20
C LYS A 61 43.16 -38.79 48.17
N GLY A 62 44.35 -38.89 47.69
CA GLY A 62 45.52 -39.14 48.51
C GLY A 62 46.72 -38.36 48.07
N THR A 63 47.76 -38.43 48.95
CA THR A 63 49.04 -37.82 48.68
C THR A 63 50.15 -38.90 48.94
N TYR A 64 51.04 -39.06 48.00
CA TYR A 64 52.19 -39.91 48.08
C TYR A 64 53.28 -39.27 48.99
N SER A 65 54.24 -40.10 49.47
CA SER A 65 55.39 -39.64 50.25
C SER A 65 56.30 -38.67 49.50
N ASN A 66 56.22 -38.64 48.16
CA ASN A 66 56.90 -37.68 47.29
C ASN A 66 56.20 -36.34 47.13
N GLY A 67 55.08 -36.14 47.80
CA GLY A 67 54.25 -34.92 47.75
C GLY A 67 53.25 -34.81 46.57
N ASN A 68 53.19 -35.76 45.65
CA ASN A 68 52.29 -35.80 44.54
C ASN A 68 50.85 -36.22 44.97
N SER A 69 49.83 -35.53 44.53
CA SER A 69 48.45 -35.88 44.84
C SER A 69 47.87 -36.79 43.75
N PHE A 70 47.05 -37.75 44.17
CA PHE A 70 46.31 -38.62 43.28
C PHE A 70 44.84 -38.67 43.65
N SER A 71 44.02 -39.14 42.73
CA SER A 71 42.62 -39.44 42.97
C SER A 71 42.23 -40.80 42.34
N THR A 72 41.48 -41.58 43.05
CA THR A 72 40.97 -42.86 42.55
C THR A 72 39.54 -43.08 43.01
N TYR A 73 38.83 -43.97 42.33
CA TYR A 73 37.46 -44.37 42.68
C TYR A 73 37.47 -45.80 43.25
N ALA A 74 37.12 -45.95 44.51
CA ALA A 74 37.06 -47.24 45.15
C ALA A 74 35.69 -47.93 44.94
N PRO A 75 35.66 -49.23 44.57
CA PRO A 75 34.52 -50.03 44.76
C PRO A 75 34.21 -50.22 46.27
N ASN A 76 32.95 -50.62 46.58
CA ASN A 76 32.54 -50.83 47.97
C ASN A 76 33.33 -52.03 48.54
N ASP A 77 34.53 -51.78 49.09
CA ASP A 77 35.36 -52.82 49.73
C ASP A 77 35.35 -52.59 51.26
N PRO A 78 34.72 -53.49 52.05
CA PRO A 78 34.63 -53.36 53.48
C PRO A 78 35.98 -53.41 54.21
N ASN A 79 36.97 -54.04 53.60
CA ASN A 79 38.31 -54.26 54.19
C ASN A 79 39.30 -53.15 53.83
N LEU A 80 38.92 -52.16 53.04
CA LEU A 80 39.80 -51.08 52.61
C LEU A 80 40.37 -50.29 53.75
N ILE A 81 39.54 -49.95 54.72
CA ILE A 81 39.95 -49.12 55.88
C ILE A 81 40.94 -49.90 56.77
N GLU A 82 40.74 -51.19 56.91
CA GLU A 82 41.65 -52.07 57.70
C GLU A 82 43.04 -52.20 57.02
N LYS A 83 43.02 -52.44 55.73
CA LYS A 83 44.29 -52.46 54.95
C LYS A 83 45.06 -51.13 54.98
N LEU A 84 44.42 -50.02 54.93
CA LEU A 84 45.04 -48.70 55.01
C LEU A 84 45.57 -48.40 56.39
N SER A 85 44.86 -48.87 57.44
CA SER A 85 45.29 -48.71 58.84
C SER A 85 46.49 -49.57 59.17
N GLU A 86 46.54 -50.81 58.72
CA GLU A 86 47.65 -51.74 58.89
C GLU A 86 48.96 -51.23 58.29
N LYS A 87 48.87 -50.47 57.17
CA LYS A 87 50.01 -49.89 56.51
C LYS A 87 50.38 -48.49 56.98
N GLY A 88 49.72 -47.99 58.03
CA GLY A 88 50.02 -46.72 58.65
C GLY A 88 49.64 -45.47 57.88
N VAL A 89 48.73 -45.60 56.92
CA VAL A 89 48.22 -44.47 56.07
C VAL A 89 47.30 -43.61 56.93
N SER A 90 47.47 -42.30 56.93
CA SER A 90 46.60 -41.38 57.64
C SER A 90 45.27 -41.24 56.90
N ILE A 91 44.15 -41.66 57.50
CA ILE A 91 42.85 -41.67 56.92
C ILE A 91 42.01 -40.49 57.44
N SER A 92 41.46 -39.67 56.57
CA SER A 92 40.44 -38.67 56.86
C SER A 92 39.18 -38.96 56.08
N ALA A 93 38.03 -38.81 56.69
CA ALA A 93 36.75 -38.97 56.02
C ALA A 93 36.05 -37.60 55.88
N ALA A 94 35.53 -37.28 54.71
CA ALA A 94 34.73 -36.09 54.47
C ALA A 94 33.27 -36.50 54.13
N PRO A 95 32.26 -35.77 54.63
CA PRO A 95 30.88 -36.04 54.31
C PRO A 95 30.62 -35.84 52.83
N LEU A 96 29.67 -36.57 52.25
CA LEU A 96 29.16 -36.31 50.90
C LEU A 96 28.53 -34.90 50.90
N ASP A 97 29.12 -33.96 50.15
CA ASP A 97 28.55 -32.65 50.00
C ASP A 97 27.23 -32.76 49.19
N GLU A 98 26.11 -32.85 49.87
CA GLU A 98 24.83 -32.50 49.29
C GLU A 98 24.78 -30.98 49.09
N LYS A 99 25.39 -30.51 48.05
CA LYS A 99 25.23 -29.10 47.61
C LYS A 99 23.76 -28.93 47.20
N MET A 100 22.89 -28.53 48.12
CA MET A 100 21.63 -27.93 47.72
C MET A 100 21.94 -26.75 46.78
N PRO A 101 21.32 -26.72 45.55
CA PRO A 101 21.56 -25.63 44.64
C PRO A 101 21.11 -24.33 45.33
N SER A 102 22.03 -23.39 45.52
CA SER A 102 21.67 -22.09 46.11
C SER A 102 20.58 -21.45 45.24
N LEU A 103 19.60 -20.76 45.83
CA LEU A 103 18.57 -20.04 45.11
C LEU A 103 19.15 -19.18 43.98
N PHE A 104 20.35 -18.63 44.21
CA PHE A 104 21.10 -17.87 43.20
C PHE A 104 21.59 -18.75 42.05
N GLY A 105 22.01 -19.98 42.30
CA GLY A 105 22.42 -20.92 41.26
C GLY A 105 21.26 -21.36 40.38
N VAL A 106 20.07 -21.60 40.98
CA VAL A 106 18.85 -21.90 40.24
C VAL A 106 18.45 -20.70 39.36
N LEU A 107 18.48 -19.49 39.90
CA LEU A 107 18.12 -18.27 39.20
C LEU A 107 19.10 -18.00 38.02
N LEU A 108 20.38 -18.27 38.23
CA LEU A 108 21.41 -18.14 37.20
C LEU A 108 21.24 -19.17 36.07
N SER A 109 20.81 -20.41 36.39
CA SER A 109 20.55 -21.44 35.40
C SER A 109 19.32 -21.15 34.54
N TRP A 110 18.31 -20.46 35.09
CA TRP A 110 17.10 -20.07 34.38
C TRP A 110 17.24 -18.74 33.60
N PHE A 111 18.29 -17.97 33.91
CA PHE A 111 18.53 -16.65 33.29
C PHE A 111 18.57 -16.68 31.74
N PRO A 112 19.23 -17.63 31.07
CA PRO A 112 19.23 -17.70 29.60
C PRO A 112 17.83 -17.91 29.02
N MET A 113 17.01 -18.75 29.68
CA MET A 113 15.64 -19.02 29.26
C MET A 113 14.76 -17.80 29.46
N LEU A 114 14.85 -17.12 30.60
CA LEU A 114 14.11 -15.89 30.86
C LEU A 114 14.50 -14.77 29.90
N LEU A 115 15.79 -14.69 29.52
CA LEU A 115 16.28 -13.74 28.56
C LEU A 115 15.73 -14.01 27.14
N LEU A 116 15.68 -15.28 26.72
CA LEU A 116 15.04 -15.65 25.43
C LEU A 116 13.56 -15.30 25.42
N ILE A 117 12.84 -15.56 26.51
CA ILE A 117 11.43 -15.19 26.63
C ILE A 117 11.26 -13.66 26.58
N ALA A 118 12.11 -12.90 27.26
CA ALA A 118 12.07 -11.43 27.22
C ALA A 118 12.34 -10.88 25.82
N VAL A 119 13.35 -11.44 25.12
CA VAL A 119 13.64 -11.10 23.71
C VAL A 119 12.46 -11.46 22.82
N TRP A 120 11.86 -12.63 23.01
CA TRP A 120 10.70 -13.05 22.25
C TRP A 120 9.48 -12.13 22.46
N ILE A 121 9.19 -11.76 23.72
CA ILE A 121 8.13 -10.80 24.06
C ILE A 121 8.44 -9.42 23.46
N PHE A 122 9.70 -9.00 23.49
CA PHE A 122 10.13 -7.73 22.86
C PHE A 122 9.88 -7.75 21.35
N PHE A 123 10.27 -8.82 20.64
CA PHE A 123 9.98 -8.97 19.21
C PHE A 123 8.48 -9.04 18.93
N MET A 124 7.72 -9.78 19.74
CA MET A 124 6.26 -9.81 19.62
C MET A 124 5.63 -8.42 19.79
N ARG A 125 6.06 -7.64 20.78
CA ARG A 125 5.60 -6.26 20.96
C ARG A 125 6.03 -5.35 19.80
N GLN A 126 7.22 -5.52 19.29
CA GLN A 126 7.69 -4.75 18.13
C GLN A 126 6.93 -5.10 16.85
N MET A 127 6.56 -6.35 16.65
CA MET A 127 5.68 -6.79 15.55
C MET A 127 4.25 -6.30 15.72
N GLN A 128 3.73 -6.18 16.93
CA GLN A 128 2.38 -5.66 17.22
C GLN A 128 2.32 -4.12 17.21
N GLY A 129 3.42 -3.43 17.55
CA GLY A 129 3.48 -1.97 17.63
C GLY A 129 3.85 -1.25 16.33
N GLY A 130 4.28 -1.96 15.29
CA GLY A 130 4.54 -1.41 13.97
C GLY A 130 3.22 -1.22 13.21
N LYS A 131 2.90 0.02 12.80
CA LYS A 131 1.78 0.39 11.90
C LYS A 131 1.79 -0.32 10.54
N GLY A 132 2.50 -1.44 10.37
CA GLY A 132 2.72 -2.18 9.12
C GLY A 132 2.93 -3.68 9.28
N GLY A 133 2.45 -4.31 10.37
CA GLY A 133 2.47 -5.78 10.50
C GLY A 133 1.58 -6.48 9.46
N ALA A 134 1.74 -7.79 9.30
CA ALA A 134 1.02 -8.63 8.32
C ALA A 134 -0.52 -8.45 8.31
N MET A 135 -1.12 -7.89 9.38
CA MET A 135 -2.53 -7.46 9.42
C MET A 135 -2.81 -6.13 8.67
N GLY A 136 -1.78 -5.40 8.20
CA GLY A 136 -1.96 -4.14 7.46
C GLY A 136 -2.33 -4.33 5.99
N PHE A 137 -2.17 -5.52 5.42
CA PHE A 137 -2.47 -5.80 4.01
C PHE A 137 -3.96 -5.70 3.67
N GLY A 138 -4.85 -5.95 4.63
CA GLY A 138 -6.30 -5.88 4.44
C GLY A 138 -6.92 -4.50 4.69
N LYS A 139 -6.13 -3.49 5.11
CA LYS A 139 -6.68 -2.14 5.31
C LYS A 139 -6.89 -1.43 3.99
N SER A 140 -8.02 -0.77 3.86
CA SER A 140 -8.35 0.04 2.70
C SER A 140 -7.31 1.13 2.47
N LYS A 141 -6.90 1.31 1.20
CA LYS A 141 -6.11 2.46 0.75
C LYS A 141 -7.00 3.69 0.47
N ALA A 142 -8.29 3.62 0.82
CA ALA A 142 -9.20 4.73 0.63
C ALA A 142 -8.67 5.99 1.30
N LYS A 143 -8.56 7.06 0.52
CA LYS A 143 -8.13 8.35 1.02
C LYS A 143 -9.35 9.16 1.41
N MET A 144 -9.51 9.43 2.70
CA MET A 144 -10.48 10.40 3.15
C MET A 144 -9.95 11.80 2.77
N MET A 145 -10.60 12.43 1.82
CA MET A 145 -10.34 13.83 1.48
C MET A 145 -11.17 14.71 2.40
N ASN A 146 -10.58 15.18 3.51
CA ASN A 146 -11.17 16.26 4.28
C ASN A 146 -10.96 17.55 3.48
N GLU A 147 -11.98 17.99 2.80
CA GLU A 147 -11.97 19.17 1.91
C GLU A 147 -11.97 20.53 2.66
N LEU A 148 -11.27 20.63 3.78
CA LEU A 148 -11.06 21.90 4.46
C LEU A 148 -10.13 22.86 3.68
N LYS A 149 -9.44 22.34 2.63
CA LYS A 149 -8.57 23.15 1.75
C LYS A 149 -8.94 22.89 0.28
N GLY A 150 -9.84 23.74 -0.28
CA GLY A 150 -10.19 23.71 -1.70
C GLY A 150 -11.45 22.93 -2.01
N LYS A 151 -12.57 23.31 -1.42
CA LYS A 151 -13.89 22.74 -1.64
C LYS A 151 -14.27 22.88 -3.13
N VAL A 152 -14.35 21.77 -3.84
CA VAL A 152 -14.83 21.71 -5.22
C VAL A 152 -16.37 21.74 -5.17
N THR A 153 -16.98 22.64 -5.93
CA THR A 153 -18.44 22.82 -6.01
C THR A 153 -18.91 22.67 -7.44
N PHE A 154 -20.22 22.69 -7.67
CA PHE A 154 -20.80 22.68 -9.03
C PHE A 154 -20.35 23.89 -9.88
N ASN A 155 -19.87 24.98 -9.28
CA ASN A 155 -19.30 26.11 -10.02
C ASN A 155 -17.94 25.78 -10.70
N ASP A 156 -17.25 24.76 -10.20
CA ASP A 156 -15.98 24.30 -10.77
C ASP A 156 -16.17 23.24 -11.86
N VAL A 157 -17.40 22.69 -11.97
CA VAL A 157 -17.78 21.72 -12.98
C VAL A 157 -18.58 22.45 -14.06
N ALA A 158 -18.18 22.36 -15.31
CA ALA A 158 -18.82 23.02 -16.42
C ALA A 158 -19.04 22.06 -17.59
N GLY A 159 -20.06 22.31 -18.41
CA GLY A 159 -20.31 21.58 -19.66
C GLY A 159 -20.93 20.19 -19.50
N VAL A 160 -21.57 19.92 -18.37
CA VAL A 160 -22.28 18.67 -18.05
C VAL A 160 -23.53 19.00 -17.25
N GLU A 161 -24.32 19.92 -17.75
CA GLU A 161 -25.47 20.48 -17.00
C GLU A 161 -26.54 19.39 -16.74
N GLU A 162 -26.85 18.53 -17.71
CA GLU A 162 -27.78 17.42 -17.54
C GLU A 162 -27.33 16.45 -16.46
N ALA A 163 -26.05 16.10 -16.46
CA ALA A 163 -25.50 15.24 -15.42
C ALA A 163 -25.54 15.91 -14.03
N LYS A 164 -25.42 17.24 -13.94
CA LYS A 164 -25.57 17.97 -12.67
C LYS A 164 -27.00 17.90 -12.17
N GLU A 165 -28.00 18.13 -13.04
CA GLU A 165 -29.41 18.06 -12.68
C GLU A 165 -29.78 16.67 -12.16
N GLU A 166 -29.29 15.61 -12.80
CA GLU A 166 -29.53 14.23 -12.35
C GLU A 166 -28.95 13.92 -10.97
N VAL A 167 -27.83 14.54 -10.58
CA VAL A 167 -27.17 14.30 -9.27
C VAL A 167 -27.59 15.30 -8.19
N GLU A 168 -28.34 16.36 -8.53
CA GLU A 168 -28.77 17.37 -7.58
C GLU A 168 -29.69 16.80 -6.49
N GLU A 169 -30.53 15.83 -6.82
CA GLU A 169 -31.37 15.10 -5.84
C GLU A 169 -30.49 14.38 -4.78
N MET A 170 -29.32 13.86 -5.16
CA MET A 170 -28.42 13.20 -4.22
C MET A 170 -27.81 14.22 -3.26
N VAL A 171 -27.46 15.41 -3.74
CA VAL A 171 -26.98 16.51 -2.93
C VAL A 171 -28.05 16.96 -1.92
N GLU A 172 -29.28 17.14 -2.37
CA GLU A 172 -30.38 17.51 -1.47
C GLU A 172 -30.61 16.45 -0.40
N PHE A 173 -30.56 15.18 -0.76
CA PHE A 173 -30.72 14.10 0.21
C PHE A 173 -29.59 14.11 1.25
N LEU A 174 -28.34 14.26 0.83
CA LEU A 174 -27.22 14.30 1.76
C LEU A 174 -27.29 15.50 2.71
N LYS A 175 -27.88 16.62 2.26
CA LYS A 175 -28.15 17.80 3.09
C LYS A 175 -29.30 17.60 4.09
N ASP A 176 -30.40 16.99 3.67
CA ASP A 176 -31.58 16.73 4.52
C ASP A 176 -32.23 15.38 4.19
N PRO A 177 -31.72 14.27 4.75
CA PRO A 177 -32.30 12.93 4.53
C PRO A 177 -33.76 12.81 5.01
N LYS A 178 -34.15 13.60 6.02
CA LYS A 178 -35.51 13.52 6.61
C LYS A 178 -36.61 14.04 5.69
N LYS A 179 -36.26 14.97 4.80
CA LYS A 179 -37.22 15.52 3.81
C LYS A 179 -37.81 14.42 2.92
N PHE A 180 -36.96 13.50 2.47
CA PHE A 180 -37.35 12.44 1.52
C PHE A 180 -38.03 11.24 2.20
N SER A 181 -37.57 10.86 3.40
CA SER A 181 -38.16 9.72 4.13
C SER A 181 -39.60 9.98 4.57
N ARG A 182 -40.05 11.24 4.78
CA ARG A 182 -41.41 11.59 5.14
C ARG A 182 -42.44 11.25 4.06
N LEU A 183 -42.05 11.24 2.79
CA LEU A 183 -42.92 10.96 1.64
C LEU A 183 -42.84 9.49 1.19
N GLY A 184 -42.03 8.66 1.88
CA GLY A 184 -41.84 7.25 1.52
C GLY A 184 -40.96 7.03 0.29
N GLY A 185 -40.30 8.08 -0.21
CA GLY A 185 -39.37 8.00 -1.32
C GLY A 185 -38.11 7.20 -0.92
N LYS A 186 -37.71 6.25 -1.75
CA LYS A 186 -36.44 5.53 -1.61
C LYS A 186 -35.42 6.21 -2.48
N ILE A 187 -34.33 6.66 -1.86
CA ILE A 187 -33.24 7.30 -2.58
C ILE A 187 -32.30 6.24 -3.16
N PRO A 188 -31.75 6.49 -4.35
CA PRO A 188 -30.78 5.58 -4.94
C PRO A 188 -29.60 5.40 -4.00
N ARG A 189 -29.23 4.14 -3.71
CA ARG A 189 -28.07 3.78 -2.87
C ARG A 189 -26.76 4.06 -3.57
N GLY A 190 -26.79 4.02 -4.90
CA GLY A 190 -25.61 4.23 -5.71
C GLY A 190 -25.88 4.85 -7.06
N ALA A 191 -24.92 5.60 -7.56
CA ALA A 191 -24.89 6.16 -8.91
C ALA A 191 -23.67 5.69 -9.68
N LEU A 192 -23.86 5.35 -10.94
CA LEU A 192 -22.80 5.01 -11.87
C LEU A 192 -22.60 6.17 -12.85
N LEU A 193 -21.43 6.82 -12.79
CA LEU A 193 -21.03 7.83 -13.77
C LEU A 193 -20.40 7.14 -14.98
N VAL A 194 -21.04 7.28 -16.13
CA VAL A 194 -20.63 6.63 -17.37
C VAL A 194 -20.21 7.68 -18.39
N GLY A 195 -19.13 7.46 -19.13
CA GLY A 195 -18.74 8.35 -20.23
C GLY A 195 -17.28 8.21 -20.63
N PRO A 196 -16.87 8.88 -21.71
CA PRO A 196 -15.51 8.87 -22.20
C PRO A 196 -14.49 9.33 -21.15
N PRO A 197 -13.20 8.96 -21.29
CA PRO A 197 -12.15 9.46 -20.40
C PRO A 197 -12.03 11.00 -20.54
N GLY A 198 -11.66 11.66 -19.43
CA GLY A 198 -11.44 13.11 -19.43
C GLY A 198 -12.70 13.98 -19.38
N THR A 199 -13.90 13.42 -19.31
CA THR A 199 -15.17 14.19 -19.26
C THR A 199 -15.46 14.80 -17.87
N GLY A 200 -14.67 14.47 -16.84
CA GLY A 200 -14.80 15.08 -15.52
C GLY A 200 -15.64 14.29 -14.52
N LYS A 201 -15.83 12.98 -14.70
CA LYS A 201 -16.60 12.11 -13.79
C LYS A 201 -16.12 12.19 -12.34
N THR A 202 -14.81 12.06 -12.10
CA THR A 202 -14.20 12.18 -10.77
C THR A 202 -14.39 13.59 -10.19
N LEU A 203 -14.32 14.63 -11.04
CA LEU A 203 -14.55 16.02 -10.62
C LEU A 203 -16.00 16.24 -10.21
N LEU A 204 -16.97 15.68 -10.97
CA LEU A 204 -18.39 15.74 -10.65
C LEU A 204 -18.70 15.05 -9.32
N ALA A 205 -18.14 13.85 -9.08
CA ALA A 205 -18.31 13.14 -7.82
C ALA A 205 -17.79 13.95 -6.62
N ARG A 206 -16.63 14.61 -6.77
CA ARG A 206 -16.09 15.53 -5.76
C ARG A 206 -16.96 16.76 -5.55
N ALA A 207 -17.54 17.29 -6.63
CA ALA A 207 -18.43 18.44 -6.54
C ALA A 207 -19.72 18.11 -5.80
N ILE A 208 -20.28 16.91 -5.97
CA ILE A 208 -21.43 16.41 -5.21
C ILE A 208 -21.11 16.44 -3.70
N ALA A 209 -19.97 15.87 -3.30
CA ALA A 209 -19.56 15.85 -1.89
C ALA A 209 -19.33 17.27 -1.35
N GLY A 210 -18.64 18.10 -2.13
CA GLY A 210 -18.39 19.48 -1.79
C GLY A 210 -19.67 20.30 -1.66
N GLU A 211 -20.62 20.15 -2.56
CA GLU A 211 -21.90 20.84 -2.52
C GLU A 211 -22.77 20.39 -1.35
N ALA A 212 -22.77 19.07 -1.06
CA ALA A 212 -23.46 18.51 0.11
C ALA A 212 -22.73 18.80 1.45
N GLY A 213 -21.44 19.12 1.43
CA GLY A 213 -20.64 19.35 2.62
C GLY A 213 -20.34 18.10 3.44
N VAL A 214 -20.26 16.94 2.78
CA VAL A 214 -20.02 15.64 3.42
C VAL A 214 -18.62 15.10 3.12
N PRO A 215 -18.08 14.19 3.97
CA PRO A 215 -16.82 13.51 3.72
C PRO A 215 -16.83 12.74 2.40
N PHE A 216 -15.68 12.76 1.70
CA PHE A 216 -15.48 12.08 0.43
C PHE A 216 -14.36 11.04 0.55
N PHE A 217 -14.72 9.76 0.40
CA PHE A 217 -13.77 8.65 0.37
C PHE A 217 -13.54 8.26 -1.09
N THR A 218 -12.29 8.24 -1.52
CA THR A 218 -11.95 7.85 -2.90
C THR A 218 -11.00 6.67 -2.93
N ILE A 219 -11.28 5.74 -3.83
CA ILE A 219 -10.46 4.57 -4.11
C ILE A 219 -10.54 4.26 -5.61
N SER A 220 -9.47 3.70 -6.19
CA SER A 220 -9.52 3.14 -7.54
C SER A 220 -9.94 1.67 -7.50
N GLY A 221 -10.73 1.23 -8.48
CA GLY A 221 -11.05 -0.19 -8.66
C GLY A 221 -9.80 -1.06 -8.75
N SER A 222 -8.72 -0.54 -9.32
CA SER A 222 -7.43 -1.22 -9.39
C SER A 222 -6.79 -1.48 -8.01
N ASP A 223 -7.10 -0.67 -7.00
CA ASP A 223 -6.58 -0.86 -5.63
C ASP A 223 -7.17 -2.10 -4.94
N PHE A 224 -8.26 -2.64 -5.46
CA PHE A 224 -8.87 -3.88 -4.97
C PHE A 224 -8.30 -5.13 -5.62
N VAL A 225 -7.62 -5.01 -6.77
CA VAL A 225 -7.02 -6.13 -7.48
C VAL A 225 -5.64 -6.40 -6.91
N GLU A 226 -5.48 -7.52 -6.22
CA GLU A 226 -4.23 -7.93 -5.58
C GLU A 226 -3.90 -9.38 -5.96
N MET A 227 -2.65 -9.78 -5.77
CA MET A 227 -2.23 -11.17 -6.07
C MET A 227 -2.66 -12.18 -4.99
N PHE A 228 -3.03 -11.69 -3.80
CA PHE A 228 -3.40 -12.55 -2.68
C PHE A 228 -4.91 -12.61 -2.52
N VAL A 229 -5.45 -13.83 -2.55
CA VAL A 229 -6.88 -14.10 -2.41
C VAL A 229 -7.42 -13.55 -1.08
N GLY A 230 -8.53 -12.81 -1.15
CA GLY A 230 -9.23 -12.24 0.00
C GLY A 230 -8.76 -10.87 0.47
N VAL A 231 -7.63 -10.35 -0.02
CA VAL A 231 -7.14 -9.01 0.35
C VAL A 231 -8.06 -7.92 -0.22
N GLY A 232 -8.46 -8.05 -1.49
CA GLY A 232 -9.40 -7.13 -2.13
C GLY A 232 -10.74 -7.08 -1.38
N ALA A 233 -11.31 -8.25 -1.07
CA ALA A 233 -12.55 -8.35 -0.30
C ALA A 233 -12.44 -7.73 1.11
N SER A 234 -11.32 -7.89 1.78
CA SER A 234 -11.06 -7.24 3.08
C SER A 234 -10.99 -5.72 2.98
N ARG A 235 -10.37 -5.19 1.91
CA ARG A 235 -10.32 -3.73 1.67
C ARG A 235 -11.70 -3.15 1.36
N VAL A 236 -12.52 -3.87 0.60
CA VAL A 236 -13.91 -3.48 0.36
C VAL A 236 -14.62 -3.34 1.70
N ARG A 237 -14.59 -4.35 2.55
CA ARG A 237 -15.25 -4.33 3.87
C ARG A 237 -14.76 -3.17 4.74
N ASP A 238 -13.44 -2.97 4.84
CA ASP A 238 -12.86 -1.88 5.64
C ASP A 238 -13.29 -0.50 5.11
N MET A 239 -13.35 -0.31 3.80
CA MET A 239 -13.82 0.94 3.17
C MET A 239 -15.29 1.23 3.55
N PHE A 240 -16.15 0.22 3.44
CA PHE A 240 -17.56 0.37 3.78
C PHE A 240 -17.77 0.61 5.28
N GLU A 241 -17.02 -0.05 6.16
CA GLU A 241 -17.04 0.25 7.60
C GLU A 241 -16.58 1.67 7.91
N GLN A 242 -15.57 2.18 7.21
CA GLN A 242 -15.14 3.57 7.36
C GLN A 242 -16.21 4.54 6.90
N GLY A 243 -16.90 4.25 5.79
CA GLY A 243 -18.05 5.03 5.32
C GLY A 243 -19.16 5.09 6.34
N LYS A 244 -19.57 3.94 6.91
CA LYS A 244 -20.59 3.87 7.96
C LYS A 244 -20.23 4.70 9.20
N LYS A 245 -18.98 4.66 9.63
CA LYS A 245 -18.49 5.44 10.78
C LYS A 245 -18.49 6.95 10.56
N ASN A 246 -18.44 7.40 9.31
CA ASN A 246 -18.37 8.81 8.95
C ASN A 246 -19.63 9.29 8.21
N SER A 247 -20.75 8.61 8.35
CA SER A 247 -22.04 9.00 7.77
C SER A 247 -22.54 10.34 8.35
N PRO A 248 -23.13 11.23 7.49
CA PRO A 248 -23.33 11.08 6.05
C PRO A 248 -22.04 11.28 5.24
N CYS A 249 -21.82 10.44 4.21
CA CYS A 249 -20.61 10.52 3.40
C CYS A 249 -20.84 9.98 1.97
N ILE A 250 -19.87 10.25 1.08
CA ILE A 250 -19.81 9.65 -0.24
C ILE A 250 -18.61 8.72 -0.32
N ILE A 251 -18.85 7.50 -0.83
CA ILE A 251 -17.82 6.55 -1.23
C ILE A 251 -17.71 6.58 -2.76
N PHE A 252 -16.57 6.99 -3.27
CA PHE A 252 -16.31 7.06 -4.70
C PHE A 252 -15.33 5.98 -5.15
N ILE A 253 -15.76 5.18 -6.13
CA ILE A 253 -14.93 4.11 -6.71
C ILE A 253 -14.66 4.50 -8.17
N ASP A 254 -13.44 4.92 -8.46
CA ASP A 254 -13.02 5.20 -9.83
C ASP A 254 -12.64 3.91 -10.55
N GLU A 255 -12.79 3.86 -11.87
CA GLU A 255 -12.44 2.70 -12.69
C GLU A 255 -13.05 1.38 -12.17
N ILE A 256 -14.34 1.40 -11.85
CA ILE A 256 -15.03 0.23 -11.28
C ILE A 256 -14.94 -1.01 -12.19
N ASP A 257 -14.74 -0.85 -13.48
CA ASP A 257 -14.55 -1.91 -14.47
C ASP A 257 -13.29 -2.76 -14.22
N ALA A 258 -12.33 -2.28 -13.41
CA ALA A 258 -11.20 -3.09 -12.97
C ALA A 258 -11.63 -4.30 -12.11
N VAL A 259 -12.68 -4.15 -11.30
CA VAL A 259 -13.23 -5.18 -10.40
C VAL A 259 -14.55 -5.72 -10.88
N GLY A 260 -15.40 -4.83 -11.39
CA GLY A 260 -16.79 -5.10 -11.76
C GLY A 260 -17.00 -5.78 -13.10
N ARG A 261 -16.01 -6.37 -13.71
CA ARG A 261 -16.09 -7.00 -15.03
C ARG A 261 -16.97 -8.24 -15.00
N SER A 262 -17.83 -8.38 -16.02
CA SER A 262 -18.70 -9.54 -16.23
C SER A 262 -17.91 -10.85 -16.29
N ARG A 263 -18.50 -11.93 -15.78
CA ARG A 263 -17.99 -13.30 -15.77
C ARG A 263 -17.93 -13.84 -17.19
N GLY A 264 -16.87 -13.55 -17.92
CA GLY A 264 -16.64 -14.00 -19.29
C GLY A 264 -15.38 -14.82 -19.38
N ALA A 265 -15.50 -16.05 -19.85
CA ALA A 265 -14.53 -16.96 -20.45
C ALA A 265 -13.06 -16.50 -20.41
N GLY A 266 -12.42 -16.48 -19.23
CA GLY A 266 -11.00 -16.35 -19.06
C GLY A 266 -10.46 -17.58 -18.35
N LEU A 267 -9.86 -18.48 -19.08
CA LEU A 267 -9.07 -19.60 -18.55
C LEU A 267 -7.82 -19.06 -17.86
N GLY A 268 -7.89 -18.75 -16.55
CA GLY A 268 -6.70 -18.37 -15.79
C GLY A 268 -7.01 -17.98 -14.35
N GLY A 269 -6.24 -18.49 -13.39
CA GLY A 269 -6.41 -18.35 -11.93
C GLY A 269 -6.31 -16.93 -11.31
N GLY A 270 -6.37 -15.88 -12.13
CA GLY A 270 -6.49 -14.48 -11.65
C GLY A 270 -7.93 -13.96 -11.58
N ASN A 271 -8.91 -14.80 -11.94
CA ASN A 271 -10.33 -14.39 -11.92
C ASN A 271 -10.98 -14.60 -10.54
N ASP A 272 -10.51 -15.59 -9.77
CA ASP A 272 -11.13 -15.97 -8.49
C ASP A 272 -11.07 -14.83 -7.46
N GLU A 273 -9.97 -14.11 -7.40
CA GLU A 273 -9.81 -12.98 -6.48
C GLU A 273 -10.71 -11.81 -6.85
N ARG A 274 -10.82 -11.49 -8.15
CA ARG A 274 -11.74 -10.44 -8.65
C ARG A 274 -13.18 -10.79 -8.37
N GLU A 275 -13.58 -12.05 -8.63
CA GLU A 275 -14.95 -12.50 -8.34
C GLU A 275 -15.27 -12.44 -6.85
N GLN A 276 -14.33 -12.84 -6.00
CA GLN A 276 -14.50 -12.74 -4.55
C GLN A 276 -14.65 -11.28 -4.12
N THR A 277 -13.85 -10.39 -4.68
CA THR A 277 -13.91 -8.95 -4.39
C THR A 277 -15.22 -8.33 -4.89
N LEU A 278 -15.64 -8.67 -6.11
CA LEU A 278 -16.93 -8.25 -6.65
C LEU A 278 -18.09 -8.75 -5.79
N ASN A 279 -18.10 -10.03 -5.42
CA ASN A 279 -19.12 -10.60 -4.56
C ASN A 279 -19.18 -9.89 -3.20
N GLN A 280 -18.01 -9.56 -2.60
CA GLN A 280 -17.97 -8.79 -1.36
C GLN A 280 -18.54 -7.37 -1.56
N LEU A 281 -18.22 -6.70 -2.68
CA LEU A 281 -18.78 -5.40 -3.02
C LEU A 281 -20.29 -5.45 -3.09
N LEU A 282 -20.85 -6.46 -3.77
CA LEU A 282 -22.30 -6.66 -3.89
C LEU A 282 -22.95 -6.91 -2.52
N VAL A 283 -22.33 -7.72 -1.66
CA VAL A 283 -22.81 -8.00 -0.30
C VAL A 283 -22.80 -6.72 0.56
N GLU A 284 -21.73 -5.95 0.50
CA GLU A 284 -21.66 -4.69 1.25
C GLU A 284 -22.72 -3.68 0.77
N MET A 285 -22.92 -3.55 -0.55
CA MET A 285 -23.95 -2.68 -1.11
C MET A 285 -25.36 -3.10 -0.69
N ASP A 286 -25.66 -4.41 -0.71
CA ASP A 286 -26.95 -4.95 -0.29
C ASP A 286 -27.19 -4.79 1.23
N GLY A 287 -26.12 -4.81 2.01
CA GLY A 287 -26.14 -4.70 3.48
C GLY A 287 -26.30 -3.27 4.01
N PHE A 288 -26.45 -2.26 3.15
CA PHE A 288 -26.75 -0.90 3.58
C PHE A 288 -28.26 -0.67 3.77
N ASP A 289 -28.62 -0.11 4.91
CA ASP A 289 -29.97 0.46 5.08
C ASP A 289 -30.06 1.82 4.40
N THR A 290 -31.18 2.07 3.71
CA THR A 290 -31.47 3.31 2.98
C THR A 290 -31.37 4.58 3.86
N ASN A 291 -31.32 4.43 5.18
CA ASN A 291 -31.28 5.53 6.14
C ASN A 291 -29.87 5.83 6.68
N GLU A 292 -28.85 5.07 6.27
CA GLU A 292 -27.49 5.25 6.83
C GLU A 292 -26.75 6.49 6.28
N GLY A 293 -27.32 7.19 5.28
CA GLY A 293 -26.74 8.45 4.75
C GLY A 293 -25.44 8.26 3.97
N VAL A 294 -25.14 7.03 3.53
CA VAL A 294 -23.97 6.74 2.70
C VAL A 294 -24.42 6.57 1.26
N ILE A 295 -23.83 7.33 0.34
CA ILE A 295 -24.06 7.19 -1.10
C ILE A 295 -22.80 6.65 -1.76
N ILE A 296 -22.95 5.62 -2.61
CA ILE A 296 -21.87 5.04 -3.37
C ILE A 296 -21.91 5.61 -4.78
N ILE A 297 -20.82 6.22 -5.22
CA ILE A 297 -20.68 6.69 -6.61
C ILE A 297 -19.56 5.91 -7.26
N ALA A 298 -19.82 5.30 -8.41
CA ALA A 298 -18.77 4.66 -9.18
C ALA A 298 -18.59 5.36 -10.53
N ALA A 299 -17.40 5.30 -11.10
CA ALA A 299 -17.14 5.81 -12.45
C ALA A 299 -16.54 4.72 -13.33
N THR A 300 -16.96 4.71 -14.60
CA THR A 300 -16.39 3.83 -15.63
C THR A 300 -16.36 4.51 -16.99
N ASN A 301 -15.38 4.13 -17.79
CA ASN A 301 -15.32 4.48 -19.21
C ASN A 301 -15.91 3.37 -20.10
N ARG A 302 -16.19 2.20 -19.51
CA ARG A 302 -16.62 0.99 -20.23
C ARG A 302 -17.80 0.31 -19.56
N PRO A 303 -19.01 0.87 -19.66
CA PRO A 303 -20.19 0.28 -19.07
C PRO A 303 -20.54 -1.09 -19.65
N ASP A 304 -20.12 -1.37 -20.89
CA ASP A 304 -20.34 -2.61 -21.64
C ASP A 304 -19.72 -3.85 -20.99
N VAL A 305 -18.64 -3.67 -20.21
CA VAL A 305 -17.92 -4.79 -19.58
C VAL A 305 -18.38 -5.09 -18.15
N LEU A 306 -19.24 -4.25 -17.57
CA LEU A 306 -19.68 -4.41 -16.18
C LEU A 306 -20.61 -5.61 -16.00
N ASP A 307 -20.51 -6.26 -14.85
CA ASP A 307 -21.43 -7.33 -14.44
C ASP A 307 -22.83 -6.74 -14.24
N PRO A 308 -23.87 -7.30 -14.91
CA PRO A 308 -25.24 -6.84 -14.76
C PRO A 308 -25.74 -6.85 -13.30
N ALA A 309 -25.14 -7.65 -12.43
CA ALA A 309 -25.47 -7.67 -11.01
C ALA A 309 -25.22 -6.34 -10.31
N LEU A 310 -24.25 -5.53 -10.77
CA LEU A 310 -23.98 -4.19 -10.24
C LEU A 310 -25.10 -3.20 -10.56
N LEU A 311 -25.79 -3.40 -11.68
CA LEU A 311 -26.83 -2.48 -12.20
C LEU A 311 -28.24 -2.84 -11.73
N ARG A 312 -28.36 -3.83 -10.81
CA ARG A 312 -29.66 -4.19 -10.25
C ARG A 312 -30.16 -3.14 -9.27
N PRO A 313 -31.50 -2.94 -9.17
CA PRO A 313 -32.08 -2.05 -8.17
C PRO A 313 -31.57 -2.36 -6.76
N GLY A 314 -31.26 -1.30 -5.99
CA GLY A 314 -30.66 -1.39 -4.66
C GLY A 314 -29.12 -1.34 -4.65
N ARG A 315 -28.48 -1.20 -5.83
CA ARG A 315 -27.04 -1.06 -6.01
C ARG A 315 -26.72 0.22 -6.78
N PHE A 316 -26.25 0.12 -8.03
CA PHE A 316 -26.13 1.30 -8.90
C PHE A 316 -27.44 1.51 -9.68
N ASP A 317 -28.45 1.98 -8.99
CA ASP A 317 -29.79 2.15 -9.51
C ASP A 317 -29.90 3.29 -10.50
N ARG A 318 -28.99 4.26 -10.42
CA ARG A 318 -28.94 5.42 -11.29
C ARG A 318 -27.68 5.41 -12.14
N GLN A 319 -27.88 5.57 -13.44
CA GLN A 319 -26.76 5.74 -14.38
C GLN A 319 -26.79 7.17 -14.90
N VAL A 320 -25.72 7.92 -14.64
CA VAL A 320 -25.55 9.30 -15.07
C VAL A 320 -24.53 9.35 -16.20
N VAL A 321 -24.98 9.79 -17.38
CA VAL A 321 -24.11 9.86 -18.54
C VAL A 321 -23.38 11.19 -18.58
N VAL A 322 -22.06 11.14 -18.53
CA VAL A 322 -21.17 12.31 -18.62
C VAL A 322 -20.52 12.31 -20.00
N SER A 323 -21.21 12.87 -20.98
CA SER A 323 -20.78 12.93 -22.38
C SER A 323 -19.69 13.99 -22.62
N ASN A 324 -19.12 13.99 -23.82
CA ASN A 324 -18.28 15.10 -24.27
C ASN A 324 -19.09 16.39 -24.34
N PRO A 325 -18.51 17.53 -23.94
CA PRO A 325 -19.23 18.80 -23.89
C PRO A 325 -19.58 19.32 -25.30
N ASP A 326 -20.76 19.97 -25.41
CA ASP A 326 -21.15 20.74 -26.57
C ASP A 326 -20.33 22.03 -26.71
N ILE A 327 -20.58 22.86 -27.69
CA ILE A 327 -19.86 24.11 -27.93
C ILE A 327 -19.95 25.05 -26.73
N ILE A 328 -21.15 25.14 -26.12
CA ILE A 328 -21.37 26.02 -24.97
C ILE A 328 -20.65 25.48 -23.74
N GLY A 329 -20.70 24.17 -23.53
CA GLY A 329 -19.99 23.47 -22.46
C GLY A 329 -18.48 23.64 -22.61
N ARG A 330 -17.92 23.50 -23.82
CA ARG A 330 -16.48 23.72 -24.06
C ARG A 330 -16.07 25.15 -23.74
N GLU A 331 -16.88 26.14 -24.11
CA GLU A 331 -16.61 27.55 -23.76
C GLU A 331 -16.62 27.76 -22.24
N LYS A 332 -17.59 27.18 -21.52
CA LYS A 332 -17.66 27.23 -20.06
C LYS A 332 -16.45 26.57 -19.41
N ILE A 333 -16.03 25.39 -19.90
CA ILE A 333 -14.85 24.66 -19.40
C ILE A 333 -13.57 25.50 -19.63
N LEU A 334 -13.39 26.05 -20.84
CA LEU A 334 -12.26 26.95 -21.11
C LEU A 334 -12.25 28.14 -20.14
N LYS A 335 -13.40 28.79 -19.88
CA LYS A 335 -13.52 29.88 -18.89
C LYS A 335 -13.03 29.50 -17.50
N VAL A 336 -13.30 28.26 -17.07
CA VAL A 336 -12.81 27.75 -15.77
C VAL A 336 -11.29 27.62 -15.77
N HIS A 337 -10.72 27.04 -16.82
CA HIS A 337 -9.28 26.76 -16.87
C HIS A 337 -8.43 28.02 -17.10
N VAL A 338 -8.89 28.98 -17.91
CA VAL A 338 -8.15 30.21 -18.17
C VAL A 338 -8.06 31.16 -16.97
N LYS A 339 -8.89 30.99 -15.94
CA LYS A 339 -8.76 31.75 -14.67
C LYS A 339 -7.36 31.65 -14.04
N LYS A 340 -6.62 30.60 -14.36
CA LYS A 340 -5.28 30.33 -13.81
C LYS A 340 -4.14 30.96 -14.61
N ILE A 341 -4.42 31.50 -15.80
CA ILE A 341 -3.41 32.05 -16.70
C ILE A 341 -3.68 33.53 -17.01
N LYS A 342 -2.64 34.26 -17.40
CA LYS A 342 -2.77 35.63 -17.90
C LYS A 342 -3.04 35.61 -19.39
N MET A 343 -4.26 35.90 -19.79
CA MET A 343 -4.73 35.86 -21.16
C MET A 343 -4.86 37.29 -21.73
N ALA A 344 -4.58 37.46 -23.01
CA ALA A 344 -4.78 38.73 -23.72
C ALA A 344 -6.27 39.00 -23.92
N PRO A 345 -6.72 40.26 -23.94
CA PRO A 345 -8.13 40.63 -24.12
C PRO A 345 -8.74 40.24 -25.47
N ASP A 346 -7.90 40.04 -26.47
CA ASP A 346 -8.30 39.67 -27.85
C ASP A 346 -8.67 38.19 -28.01
N VAL A 347 -8.41 37.37 -27.01
CA VAL A 347 -8.68 35.94 -27.05
C VAL A 347 -10.16 35.65 -26.87
N ASN A 348 -10.81 35.20 -27.93
CA ASN A 348 -12.20 34.76 -27.89
C ASN A 348 -12.29 33.25 -27.64
N LEU A 349 -12.68 32.87 -26.43
CA LEU A 349 -12.82 31.47 -26.03
C LEU A 349 -13.86 30.70 -26.82
N ARG A 350 -14.89 31.37 -27.35
CA ARG A 350 -15.90 30.75 -28.21
C ARG A 350 -15.32 30.31 -29.55
N THR A 351 -14.37 31.05 -30.11
CA THR A 351 -13.65 30.66 -31.32
C THR A 351 -12.83 29.39 -31.08
N ILE A 352 -12.15 29.32 -29.95
CA ILE A 352 -11.39 28.12 -29.54
C ILE A 352 -12.35 26.93 -29.34
N ALA A 353 -13.48 27.13 -28.66
CA ALA A 353 -14.50 26.09 -28.43
C ALA A 353 -15.11 25.56 -29.76
N ARG A 354 -15.30 26.42 -30.76
CA ARG A 354 -15.75 26.00 -32.12
C ARG A 354 -14.68 25.17 -32.82
N GLY A 355 -13.42 25.54 -32.66
CA GLY A 355 -12.29 24.85 -33.28
C GLY A 355 -11.87 23.54 -32.60
N THR A 356 -12.59 23.07 -31.54
CA THR A 356 -12.25 21.87 -30.78
C THR A 356 -13.42 20.88 -30.67
N PRO A 357 -14.03 20.45 -31.82
CA PRO A 357 -15.12 19.47 -31.78
C PRO A 357 -14.64 18.15 -31.20
N GLY A 358 -15.49 17.51 -30.36
CA GLY A 358 -15.21 16.21 -29.75
C GLY A 358 -14.22 16.23 -28.59
N PHE A 359 -13.65 17.38 -28.22
CA PHE A 359 -12.71 17.47 -27.09
C PHE A 359 -13.41 17.28 -25.75
N SER A 360 -12.77 16.51 -24.90
CA SER A 360 -13.14 16.34 -23.50
C SER A 360 -12.70 17.53 -22.65
N GLY A 361 -13.17 17.60 -21.42
CA GLY A 361 -12.71 18.61 -20.45
C GLY A 361 -11.19 18.56 -20.20
N ALA A 362 -10.59 17.35 -20.20
CA ALA A 362 -9.15 17.16 -20.01
C ALA A 362 -8.36 17.69 -21.24
N ASP A 363 -8.86 17.47 -22.46
CA ASP A 363 -8.21 17.97 -23.67
C ASP A 363 -8.22 19.51 -23.71
N LEU A 364 -9.34 20.13 -23.30
CA LEU A 364 -9.46 21.58 -23.20
C LEU A 364 -8.52 22.16 -22.14
N ALA A 365 -8.41 21.51 -20.99
CA ALA A 365 -7.43 21.88 -19.95
C ALA A 365 -6.00 21.79 -20.48
N ASN A 366 -5.71 20.76 -21.27
CA ASN A 366 -4.41 20.55 -21.90
C ASN A 366 -4.09 21.66 -22.91
N ILE A 367 -5.07 22.08 -23.75
CA ILE A 367 -4.88 23.22 -24.67
C ILE A 367 -4.50 24.48 -23.90
N VAL A 368 -5.19 24.79 -22.80
CA VAL A 368 -4.90 25.97 -21.99
C VAL A 368 -3.48 25.89 -21.41
N ASN A 369 -3.08 24.74 -20.94
CA ASN A 369 -1.73 24.51 -20.42
C ASN A 369 -0.65 24.62 -21.53
N GLU A 370 -0.87 23.99 -22.67
CA GLU A 370 0.06 24.04 -23.82
C GLU A 370 0.22 25.47 -24.37
N ALA A 371 -0.88 26.24 -24.43
CA ALA A 371 -0.84 27.64 -24.83
C ALA A 371 0.03 28.48 -23.87
N ALA A 372 -0.12 28.25 -22.56
CA ALA A 372 0.72 28.91 -21.57
C ALA A 372 2.20 28.51 -21.69
N LEU A 373 2.49 27.23 -21.94
CA LEU A 373 3.86 26.75 -22.15
C LEU A 373 4.48 27.33 -23.45
N LEU A 374 3.70 27.44 -24.52
CA LEU A 374 4.16 28.07 -25.77
C LEU A 374 4.45 29.55 -25.58
N ALA A 375 3.59 30.29 -24.85
CA ALA A 375 3.84 31.68 -24.51
C ALA A 375 5.12 31.83 -23.67
N ALA A 376 5.33 30.98 -22.70
CA ALA A 376 6.53 31.00 -21.86
C ALA A 376 7.81 30.71 -22.68
N ARG A 377 7.80 29.74 -23.61
CA ARG A 377 8.91 29.45 -24.52
C ARG A 377 9.27 30.63 -25.42
N LYS A 378 8.27 31.43 -25.80
CA LYS A 378 8.44 32.65 -26.58
C LYS A 378 8.76 33.89 -25.72
N ASN A 379 9.03 33.71 -24.43
CA ASN A 379 9.26 34.79 -23.46
C ASN A 379 8.12 35.84 -23.39
N LYS A 380 6.88 35.44 -23.70
CA LYS A 380 5.71 36.32 -23.60
C LYS A 380 5.19 36.34 -22.16
N ARG A 381 4.64 37.49 -21.73
CA ARG A 381 4.04 37.67 -20.39
C ARG A 381 2.55 37.33 -20.34
N ILE A 382 1.91 37.24 -21.48
CA ILE A 382 0.47 36.97 -21.67
C ILE A 382 0.29 35.96 -22.80
N VAL A 383 -0.75 35.17 -22.72
CA VAL A 383 -1.13 34.19 -23.75
C VAL A 383 -2.06 34.87 -24.74
N THR A 384 -1.71 34.85 -26.03
CA THR A 384 -2.53 35.42 -27.09
C THR A 384 -3.28 34.33 -27.86
N LEU A 385 -4.18 34.72 -28.78
CA LEU A 385 -4.93 33.78 -29.63
C LEU A 385 -3.97 32.87 -30.44
N LEU A 386 -2.83 33.41 -30.88
CA LEU A 386 -1.83 32.65 -31.66
C LEU A 386 -1.33 31.42 -30.85
N GLU A 387 -1.01 31.59 -29.57
CA GLU A 387 -0.55 30.45 -28.76
C GLU A 387 -1.66 29.41 -28.55
N PHE A 388 -2.92 29.84 -28.43
CA PHE A 388 -4.05 28.91 -28.37
C PHE A 388 -4.24 28.13 -29.67
N GLU A 389 -4.11 28.76 -30.82
CA GLU A 389 -4.20 28.10 -32.13
C GLU A 389 -3.04 27.11 -32.34
N GLU A 390 -1.81 27.50 -32.00
CA GLU A 390 -0.66 26.58 -32.03
C GLU A 390 -0.81 25.42 -31.06
N ALA A 391 -1.34 25.67 -29.86
CA ALA A 391 -1.61 24.61 -28.87
C ALA A 391 -2.68 23.65 -29.36
N LYS A 392 -3.78 24.17 -29.92
CA LYS A 392 -4.85 23.38 -30.49
C LYS A 392 -4.31 22.47 -31.61
N ASP A 393 -3.56 23.05 -32.57
CA ASP A 393 -2.95 22.30 -33.65
C ASP A 393 -2.02 21.20 -33.12
N LYS A 394 -1.19 21.50 -32.12
CA LYS A 394 -0.29 20.55 -31.51
C LYS A 394 -1.02 19.40 -30.82
N VAL A 395 -2.13 19.68 -30.10
CA VAL A 395 -2.91 18.65 -29.42
C VAL A 395 -3.68 17.78 -30.41
N MET A 396 -4.24 18.36 -31.48
CA MET A 396 -5.03 17.65 -32.49
C MET A 396 -4.17 16.80 -33.43
N MET A 397 -3.07 17.37 -33.91
CA MET A 397 -2.28 16.84 -35.06
C MET A 397 -0.85 16.45 -34.66
N GLY A 398 -0.43 16.74 -33.44
CA GLY A 398 0.94 16.53 -33.00
C GLY A 398 1.89 17.70 -33.31
N ALA A 399 3.17 17.49 -33.00
CA ALA A 399 4.19 18.50 -33.23
C ALA A 399 4.53 18.64 -34.73
N GLU A 400 4.77 19.88 -35.18
CA GLU A 400 5.24 20.14 -36.55
C GLU A 400 6.61 19.51 -36.79
N ARG A 401 6.74 18.78 -37.90
CA ARG A 401 8.00 18.16 -38.32
C ARG A 401 8.86 19.16 -39.12
N ARG A 402 9.25 20.27 -38.51
CA ARG A 402 10.03 21.34 -39.17
C ARG A 402 11.41 20.89 -39.64
N SER A 403 11.94 19.79 -39.12
CA SER A 403 13.22 19.21 -39.52
C SER A 403 13.12 18.35 -40.81
N MET A 404 11.91 18.10 -41.30
CA MET A 404 11.74 17.35 -42.53
C MET A 404 12.12 18.22 -43.69
N VAL A 405 13.20 17.83 -44.41
CA VAL A 405 13.67 18.52 -45.61
C VAL A 405 12.76 18.12 -46.74
N MET A 406 11.94 19.05 -47.20
CA MET A 406 11.15 18.91 -48.42
C MET A 406 11.86 19.63 -49.56
N THR A 407 11.92 19.02 -50.72
CA THR A 407 12.40 19.67 -51.95
C THR A 407 11.43 20.76 -52.40
N GLU A 408 11.88 21.73 -53.18
CA GLU A 408 11.00 22.80 -53.67
C GLU A 408 9.85 22.26 -54.55
N ASP A 409 10.11 21.17 -55.28
CA ASP A 409 9.06 20.54 -56.08
C ASP A 409 8.00 19.83 -55.23
N GLU A 410 8.41 19.14 -54.11
CA GLU A 410 7.49 18.56 -53.17
C GLU A 410 6.66 19.64 -52.46
N LYS A 411 7.26 20.77 -52.08
CA LYS A 411 6.52 21.90 -51.49
C LYS A 411 5.46 22.44 -52.43
N LYS A 412 5.83 22.61 -53.72
CA LYS A 412 4.88 23.06 -54.77
C LYS A 412 3.76 22.05 -54.95
N LEU A 413 4.08 20.76 -55.08
CA LEU A 413 3.11 19.69 -55.28
C LEU A 413 2.10 19.67 -54.10
N THR A 414 2.59 19.69 -52.87
CA THR A 414 1.76 19.72 -51.66
C THR A 414 0.92 20.99 -51.62
N ALA A 415 1.49 22.16 -51.96
CA ALA A 415 0.76 23.42 -51.95
C ALA A 415 -0.40 23.42 -52.95
N TYR A 416 -0.18 22.89 -54.17
CA TYR A 416 -1.27 22.74 -55.17
C TYR A 416 -2.31 21.73 -54.72
N HIS A 417 -1.93 20.62 -54.08
CA HIS A 417 -2.85 19.61 -53.57
C HIS A 417 -3.75 20.19 -52.46
N GLU A 418 -3.16 20.75 -51.42
CA GLU A 418 -3.90 21.37 -50.31
C GLU A 418 -4.70 22.60 -50.73
N GLY A 419 -4.13 23.39 -51.64
CA GLY A 419 -4.82 24.52 -52.28
C GLY A 419 -6.03 24.09 -53.10
N GLY A 420 -5.93 22.95 -53.79
CA GLY A 420 -7.05 22.34 -54.51
C GLY A 420 -8.19 21.93 -53.58
N HIS A 421 -7.89 21.23 -52.47
CA HIS A 421 -8.89 20.92 -51.44
C HIS A 421 -9.53 22.17 -50.87
N ALA A 422 -8.73 23.18 -50.57
CA ALA A 422 -9.23 24.45 -50.04
C ALA A 422 -10.18 25.16 -51.01
N LEU A 423 -9.81 25.21 -52.32
CA LEU A 423 -10.60 25.85 -53.35
C LEU A 423 -11.94 25.14 -53.55
N VAL A 424 -11.94 23.81 -53.61
CA VAL A 424 -13.15 23.00 -53.75
C VAL A 424 -14.07 23.23 -52.57
N SER A 425 -13.56 23.10 -51.32
CA SER A 425 -14.35 23.31 -50.13
C SER A 425 -14.94 24.71 -50.02
N PHE A 426 -14.19 25.74 -50.44
CA PHE A 426 -14.67 27.13 -50.45
C PHE A 426 -15.83 27.36 -51.41
N ASN A 427 -15.88 26.62 -52.51
CA ASN A 427 -16.92 26.74 -53.51
C ASN A 427 -18.13 25.82 -53.30
N MET A 428 -18.07 24.95 -52.28
CA MET A 428 -19.19 24.05 -51.93
C MET A 428 -20.13 24.69 -50.89
N PRO A 429 -21.41 24.97 -51.21
CA PRO A 429 -22.30 25.73 -50.33
C PRO A 429 -22.74 24.99 -49.07
N SER A 430 -22.54 23.67 -49.01
CA SER A 430 -22.91 22.81 -47.88
C SER A 430 -21.71 22.38 -47.00
N TYR A 431 -20.53 22.91 -47.26
CA TYR A 431 -19.32 22.52 -46.57
C TYR A 431 -19.00 23.48 -45.41
N ASP A 432 -18.41 22.94 -44.37
CA ASP A 432 -17.94 23.76 -43.25
C ASP A 432 -16.82 24.72 -43.73
N PRO A 433 -16.79 25.97 -43.24
CA PRO A 433 -15.76 26.94 -43.64
C PRO A 433 -14.35 26.47 -43.31
N ILE A 434 -13.44 26.60 -44.26
CA ILE A 434 -12.04 26.24 -44.11
C ILE A 434 -11.42 27.09 -42.99
N HIS A 435 -10.83 26.40 -42.02
CA HIS A 435 -10.16 27.08 -40.91
C HIS A 435 -8.67 27.35 -41.22
N LYS A 436 -7.96 26.39 -41.80
CA LYS A 436 -6.53 26.50 -42.10
C LYS A 436 -6.10 25.47 -43.15
N ALA A 437 -5.19 25.87 -44.03
CA ALA A 437 -4.44 24.97 -44.88
C ALA A 437 -2.93 25.14 -44.64
N THR A 438 -2.16 24.07 -44.69
CA THR A 438 -0.72 24.11 -44.42
C THR A 438 0.02 23.03 -45.20
N ILE A 439 1.20 23.36 -45.66
CA ILE A 439 2.11 22.41 -46.33
C ILE A 439 3.12 21.78 -45.34
N ILE A 440 3.12 22.22 -44.07
CA ILE A 440 4.03 21.70 -43.07
C ILE A 440 3.47 20.38 -42.53
N PRO A 441 4.18 19.23 -42.68
CA PRO A 441 3.70 17.95 -42.17
C PRO A 441 3.72 17.90 -40.65
N ARG A 442 2.76 17.19 -40.11
CA ARG A 442 2.61 16.95 -38.65
C ARG A 442 2.58 15.48 -38.31
#